data_529bfc2dcf1681746f9b504062df38e9
#
_entry.id   529bfc2dcf1681746f9b504062df38e9
#
_cell.length_a   1.000
_cell.length_b   1.000
_cell.length_c   1.000
_cell.angle_alpha   90.00
_cell.angle_beta   90.00
_cell.angle_gamma   90.00
#
_symmetry.space_group_name_H-M   'P 1'
#
loop_
_entity.id
_entity.type
_entity.pdbx_description
1 polymer ?
#
loop_
_entity_poly.entity_id
_entity_poly.type
_entity_poly.pdbx_seq_one_letter_code
_entity_poly.pdbx_strand_id
1 'polypeptide(L)'
;MLTRNLGAFLGLPAISPNDVDAIASKYENQDLAAYVPKGTHPDVLAGYKAQRSAFTKILKLKNVSILWQILSSSPRTDPVFQHPVSRGTVNIDPSNPTAKPIIDYGAFTNPLDIEIMASLVRFVRRFFNSESLAPYGPIETSPGASVATDDQLKAWVRQNYVPSVYHPVGTAALMRRELGGVVGENLLVYGVRGLSVVDASVIPIIPGCPTTLTVYAIAEKVSRPGSLGIRCLLTK
;
A
#
# COMPACT_ATOMS: atom_id res chain seq x y z
N MET A 1 18.31 -23.92 11.26
CA MET A 1 18.54 -22.65 11.99
C MET A 1 17.36 -21.73 11.70
N LEU A 2 16.52 -21.41 12.67
CA LEU A 2 15.38 -20.51 12.46
C LEU A 2 15.94 -19.10 12.28
N THR A 3 15.87 -18.57 11.06
CA THR A 3 16.21 -17.18 10.76
C THR A 3 15.16 -16.27 11.40
N ARG A 4 15.51 -15.58 12.47
CA ARG A 4 14.63 -14.57 13.07
C ARG A 4 14.69 -13.31 12.21
N ASN A 5 13.57 -12.97 11.59
CA ASN A 5 13.42 -11.69 10.92
C ASN A 5 13.04 -10.62 11.95
N LEU A 6 13.76 -9.51 11.92
CA LEU A 6 13.40 -8.31 12.67
C LEU A 6 12.74 -7.33 11.69
N GLY A 7 11.68 -6.67 12.10
CA GLY A 7 11.00 -5.66 11.30
C GLY A 7 10.96 -4.33 12.03
N ALA A 8 11.36 -3.26 11.36
CA ALA A 8 11.14 -1.90 11.85
C ALA A 8 10.01 -1.25 11.04
N PHE A 9 9.08 -0.60 11.74
CA PHE A 9 7.96 0.13 11.16
C PHE A 9 8.13 1.62 11.44
N LEU A 10 8.37 2.41 10.39
CA LEU A 10 8.77 3.81 10.53
C LEU A 10 7.86 4.74 9.75
N GLY A 11 7.45 5.83 10.39
CA GLY A 11 6.73 6.94 9.75
C GLY A 11 7.64 7.82 8.90
N LEU A 12 7.06 8.54 7.94
CA LEU A 12 7.81 9.45 7.07
C LEU A 12 8.62 10.51 7.84
N PRO A 13 8.13 11.06 8.97
CA PRO A 13 8.92 11.99 9.78
C PRO A 13 10.24 11.43 10.34
N ALA A 14 10.33 10.11 10.55
CA ALA A 14 11.58 9.46 10.96
C ALA A 14 12.52 9.19 9.77
N ILE A 15 11.94 9.02 8.59
CA ILE A 15 12.66 8.66 7.35
C ILE A 15 13.24 9.91 6.68
N SER A 16 12.44 10.97 6.54
CA SER A 16 12.77 12.19 5.81
C SER A 16 12.17 13.41 6.53
N PRO A 17 12.67 13.77 7.72
CA PRO A 17 12.07 14.80 8.57
C PRO A 17 11.98 16.17 7.90
N ASN A 18 12.93 16.50 7.02
CA ASN A 18 12.98 17.79 6.35
C ASN A 18 12.02 17.91 5.15
N ASP A 19 11.53 16.80 4.61
CA ASP A 19 10.74 16.77 3.37
C ASP A 19 9.26 16.45 3.61
N VAL A 20 8.89 16.07 4.83
CA VAL A 20 7.52 15.62 5.17
C VAL A 20 6.46 16.63 4.74
N ASP A 21 6.63 17.89 5.12
CA ASP A 21 5.65 18.93 4.83
C ASP A 21 5.58 19.25 3.33
N ALA A 22 6.71 19.24 2.63
CA ALA A 22 6.76 19.43 1.19
C ALA A 22 6.06 18.27 0.45
N ILE A 23 6.33 17.02 0.83
CA ILE A 23 5.71 15.82 0.28
C ILE A 23 4.20 15.83 0.52
N ALA A 24 3.77 16.12 1.75
CA ALA A 24 2.35 16.16 2.10
C ALA A 24 1.60 17.29 1.37
N SER A 25 2.19 18.50 1.29
CA SER A 25 1.63 19.63 0.55
C SER A 25 1.55 19.34 -0.95
N LYS A 26 2.56 18.69 -1.51
CA LYS A 26 2.54 18.28 -2.91
C LYS A 26 1.37 17.35 -3.20
N TYR A 27 1.13 16.33 -2.35
CA TYR A 27 -0.01 15.44 -2.49
C TYR A 27 -1.36 16.16 -2.35
N GLU A 28 -1.46 17.07 -1.39
CA GLU A 28 -2.67 17.84 -1.12
C GLU A 28 -3.09 18.70 -2.33
N ASN A 29 -2.12 19.22 -3.08
CA ASN A 29 -2.35 20.11 -4.21
C ASN A 29 -2.35 19.41 -5.58
N GLN A 30 -2.15 18.06 -5.65
CA GLN A 30 -2.18 17.35 -6.91
C GLN A 30 -3.57 17.33 -7.54
N ASP A 31 -3.64 17.39 -8.87
CA ASP A 31 -4.81 16.93 -9.60
C ASP A 31 -4.82 15.40 -9.64
N LEU A 32 -5.55 14.80 -8.72
CA LEU A 32 -5.63 13.34 -8.58
C LEU A 32 -6.26 12.65 -9.80
N ALA A 33 -7.05 13.37 -10.61
CA ALA A 33 -7.64 12.81 -11.81
C ALA A 33 -6.59 12.44 -12.87
N ALA A 34 -5.43 13.11 -12.86
CA ALA A 34 -4.33 12.81 -13.77
C ALA A 34 -3.62 11.48 -13.48
N TYR A 35 -3.84 10.87 -12.30
CA TYR A 35 -3.10 9.69 -11.83
C TYR A 35 -3.95 8.43 -11.66
N VAL A 36 -5.17 8.45 -12.17
CA VAL A 36 -6.04 7.27 -12.24
C VAL A 36 -6.15 6.75 -13.67
N PRO A 37 -6.45 5.46 -13.87
CA PRO A 37 -6.66 4.89 -15.20
C PRO A 37 -7.71 5.66 -15.98
N LYS A 38 -7.46 5.81 -17.30
CA LYS A 38 -8.42 6.45 -18.20
C LYS A 38 -9.75 5.68 -18.20
N GLY A 39 -10.86 6.40 -18.05
CA GLY A 39 -12.20 5.79 -17.95
C GLY A 39 -12.59 5.37 -16.53
N THR A 40 -11.82 5.72 -15.52
CA THR A 40 -12.22 5.51 -14.10
C THR A 40 -13.60 6.10 -13.85
N HIS A 41 -14.50 5.30 -13.23
CA HIS A 41 -15.86 5.75 -12.91
C HIS A 41 -15.82 6.99 -11.99
N PRO A 42 -16.71 7.99 -12.21
CA PRO A 42 -16.73 9.22 -11.40
C PRO A 42 -16.78 8.99 -9.90
N ASP A 43 -17.56 8.01 -9.42
CA ASP A 43 -17.68 7.69 -7.99
C ASP A 43 -16.34 7.15 -7.43
N VAL A 44 -15.62 6.33 -8.20
CA VAL A 44 -14.29 5.82 -7.80
C VAL A 44 -13.28 6.96 -7.71
N LEU A 45 -13.32 7.90 -8.67
CA LEU A 45 -12.49 9.11 -8.62
C LEU A 45 -12.88 10.00 -7.41
N ALA A 46 -14.18 10.14 -7.12
CA ALA A 46 -14.65 10.86 -5.94
C ALA A 46 -14.11 10.23 -4.65
N GLY A 47 -14.15 8.90 -4.53
CA GLY A 47 -13.58 8.16 -3.40
C GLY A 47 -12.07 8.34 -3.28
N TYR A 48 -11.34 8.27 -4.39
CA TYR A 48 -9.91 8.53 -4.39
C TYR A 48 -9.58 9.96 -3.90
N LYS A 49 -10.34 10.95 -4.38
CA LYS A 49 -10.22 12.34 -3.90
C LYS A 49 -10.59 12.48 -2.42
N ALA A 50 -11.62 11.77 -1.95
CA ALA A 50 -12.03 11.79 -0.54
C ALA A 50 -10.95 11.22 0.41
N GLN A 51 -10.14 10.27 -0.04
CA GLN A 51 -9.04 9.70 0.73
C GLN A 51 -7.87 10.68 0.92
N ARG A 52 -7.80 11.78 0.13
CA ARG A 52 -6.68 12.74 0.15
C ARG A 52 -6.33 13.22 1.56
N SER A 53 -7.31 13.70 2.31
CA SER A 53 -7.05 14.25 3.64
C SER A 53 -6.52 13.20 4.63
N ALA A 54 -6.96 11.95 4.50
CA ALA A 54 -6.45 10.84 5.30
C ALA A 54 -4.99 10.54 4.95
N PHE A 55 -4.64 10.47 3.67
CA PHE A 55 -3.26 10.24 3.23
C PHE A 55 -2.33 11.39 3.61
N THR A 56 -2.75 12.65 3.45
CA THR A 56 -1.98 13.82 3.88
C THR A 56 -1.65 13.75 5.38
N LYS A 57 -2.63 13.32 6.21
CA LYS A 57 -2.39 13.10 7.65
C LYS A 57 -1.44 11.94 7.90
N ILE A 58 -1.65 10.80 7.23
CA ILE A 58 -0.79 9.60 7.35
C ILE A 58 0.67 9.96 7.12
N LEU A 59 0.98 10.75 6.08
CA LEU A 59 2.34 11.16 5.76
C LEU A 59 3.02 11.98 6.88
N LYS A 60 2.25 12.73 7.67
CA LYS A 60 2.74 13.59 8.76
C LYS A 60 2.81 12.90 10.11
N LEU A 61 2.17 11.75 10.28
CA LEU A 61 2.11 11.06 11.58
C LEU A 61 3.39 10.26 11.86
N LYS A 62 3.93 10.44 13.08
CA LYS A 62 5.12 9.71 13.55
C LYS A 62 4.84 8.24 13.87
N ASN A 63 3.60 7.92 14.23
CA ASN A 63 3.15 6.59 14.67
C ASN A 63 2.40 5.81 13.60
N VAL A 64 2.43 6.27 12.34
CA VAL A 64 1.91 5.52 11.18
C VAL A 64 3.08 5.11 10.31
N SER A 65 3.19 3.82 10.04
CA SER A 65 4.30 3.27 9.26
C SER A 65 4.15 3.57 7.77
N ILE A 66 5.17 4.17 7.18
CA ILE A 66 5.35 4.34 5.73
C ILE A 66 6.37 3.32 5.20
N LEU A 67 7.31 2.95 6.04
CA LEU A 67 8.34 1.96 5.75
C LEU A 67 8.20 0.76 6.69
N TRP A 68 8.10 -0.41 6.13
CA TRP A 68 8.44 -1.64 6.81
C TRP A 68 9.82 -2.10 6.33
N GLN A 69 10.81 -1.94 7.20
CA GLN A 69 12.19 -2.37 6.96
C GLN A 69 12.35 -3.79 7.48
N ILE A 70 12.54 -4.73 6.58
CA ILE A 70 12.79 -6.14 6.92
C ILE A 70 14.30 -6.32 7.08
N LEU A 71 14.70 -6.70 8.29
CA LEU A 71 16.07 -7.07 8.63
C LEU A 71 16.12 -8.58 8.87
N SER A 72 16.78 -9.30 7.99
CA SER A 72 16.97 -10.75 8.11
C SER A 72 18.43 -11.09 8.39
N SER A 73 18.70 -12.35 8.70
CA SER A 73 20.08 -12.87 8.76
C SER A 73 20.74 -12.98 7.38
N SER A 74 20.00 -12.73 6.31
CA SER A 74 20.54 -12.55 4.96
C SER A 74 21.23 -11.19 4.84
N PRO A 75 22.28 -11.06 4.03
CA PRO A 75 22.93 -9.76 3.76
C PRO A 75 22.05 -8.82 2.93
N ARG A 76 20.79 -9.12 2.78
CA ARG A 76 19.80 -8.35 2.01
C ARG A 76 18.75 -7.76 2.92
N THR A 77 18.36 -6.52 2.65
CA THR A 77 17.22 -5.86 3.25
C THR A 77 16.38 -5.22 2.15
N ASP A 78 15.06 -5.36 2.26
CA ASP A 78 14.12 -4.80 1.30
C ASP A 78 13.24 -3.79 2.04
N PRO A 79 13.27 -2.49 1.68
CA PRO A 79 12.33 -1.52 2.19
C PRO A 79 10.96 -1.74 1.53
N VAL A 80 9.93 -1.96 2.34
CA VAL A 80 8.56 -2.11 1.87
C VAL A 80 7.78 -0.82 2.12
N PHE A 81 7.30 -0.21 1.03
CA PHE A 81 6.46 0.98 1.08
C PHE A 81 5.01 0.59 1.38
N GLN A 82 4.44 1.13 2.47
CA GLN A 82 3.18 0.63 3.00
C GLN A 82 1.94 1.44 2.61
N HIS A 83 2.06 2.69 2.20
CA HIS A 83 0.92 3.54 1.87
C HIS A 83 1.07 4.21 0.49
N PRO A 84 1.15 3.44 -0.62
CA PRO A 84 1.19 4.02 -1.95
C PRO A 84 -0.10 4.78 -2.26
N VAL A 85 0.02 5.89 -2.96
CA VAL A 85 -1.10 6.69 -3.45
C VAL A 85 -1.47 6.36 -4.90
N SER A 86 -0.63 5.67 -5.64
CA SER A 86 -0.95 5.09 -6.96
C SER A 86 -2.08 4.08 -6.87
N ARG A 87 -2.84 3.93 -7.95
CA ARG A 87 -3.97 3.01 -8.03
C ARG A 87 -3.87 2.12 -9.25
N GLY A 88 -4.14 0.84 -9.03
CA GLY A 88 -4.24 -0.16 -10.07
C GLY A 88 -5.67 -0.60 -10.36
N THR A 89 -5.81 -1.61 -11.19
CA THR A 89 -7.09 -2.19 -11.57
C THR A 89 -7.05 -3.71 -11.57
N VAL A 90 -8.20 -4.32 -11.31
CA VAL A 90 -8.47 -5.74 -11.56
C VAL A 90 -9.74 -5.81 -12.40
N ASN A 91 -9.62 -6.30 -13.63
CA ASN A 91 -10.72 -6.35 -14.59
C ASN A 91 -10.92 -7.76 -15.12
N ILE A 92 -12.16 -8.08 -15.49
CA ILE A 92 -12.49 -9.28 -16.27
C ILE A 92 -12.10 -9.00 -17.73
N ASP A 93 -11.57 -9.99 -18.42
CA ASP A 93 -11.43 -9.95 -19.87
C ASP A 93 -12.83 -10.13 -20.52
N PRO A 94 -13.39 -9.11 -21.18
CA PRO A 94 -14.72 -9.23 -21.77
C PRO A 94 -14.79 -10.25 -22.91
N SER A 95 -13.65 -10.53 -23.55
CA SER A 95 -13.58 -11.51 -24.66
C SER A 95 -13.48 -12.94 -24.16
N ASN A 96 -12.98 -13.13 -22.91
CA ASN A 96 -12.88 -14.44 -22.27
C ASN A 96 -13.12 -14.34 -20.75
N PRO A 97 -14.38 -14.21 -20.29
CA PRO A 97 -14.72 -13.99 -18.88
C PRO A 97 -14.29 -15.13 -17.92
N THR A 98 -13.93 -16.29 -18.45
CA THR A 98 -13.42 -17.45 -17.69
C THR A 98 -11.91 -17.47 -17.57
N ALA A 99 -11.20 -16.59 -18.27
CA ALA A 99 -9.76 -16.42 -18.13
C ALA A 99 -9.38 -15.83 -16.77
N LYS A 100 -8.08 -15.85 -16.48
CA LYS A 100 -7.57 -15.11 -15.32
C LYS A 100 -7.85 -13.61 -15.47
N PRO A 101 -8.15 -12.89 -14.37
CA PRO A 101 -8.39 -11.45 -14.43
C PRO A 101 -7.15 -10.71 -14.96
N ILE A 102 -7.40 -9.59 -15.62
CA ILE A 102 -6.36 -8.63 -16.02
C ILE A 102 -6.03 -7.79 -14.80
N ILE A 103 -4.80 -7.89 -14.33
CA ILE A 103 -4.31 -7.18 -13.14
C ILE A 103 -3.27 -6.15 -13.57
N ASP A 104 -3.54 -4.89 -13.29
CA ASP A 104 -2.58 -3.80 -13.40
C ASP A 104 -2.39 -3.16 -12.03
N TYR A 105 -1.19 -3.20 -11.50
CA TYR A 105 -0.88 -2.58 -10.20
C TYR A 105 -0.86 -1.06 -10.27
N GLY A 106 -0.71 -0.46 -11.45
CA GLY A 106 -0.57 0.97 -11.62
C GLY A 106 0.60 1.57 -10.82
N ALA A 107 1.64 0.76 -10.53
CA ALA A 107 2.74 1.18 -9.68
C ALA A 107 3.43 2.44 -10.24
N PHE A 108 3.67 3.42 -9.34
CA PHE A 108 4.29 4.70 -9.68
C PHE A 108 3.54 5.54 -10.74
N THR A 109 2.26 5.29 -10.98
CA THR A 109 1.43 6.18 -11.80
C THR A 109 1.28 7.56 -11.17
N ASN A 110 1.21 7.63 -9.83
CA ASN A 110 1.39 8.88 -9.11
C ASN A 110 2.89 9.09 -8.80
N PRO A 111 3.51 10.19 -9.28
CA PRO A 111 4.93 10.45 -9.10
C PRO A 111 5.36 10.62 -7.64
N LEU A 112 4.42 10.88 -6.73
CA LEU A 112 4.71 10.98 -5.30
C LEU A 112 5.26 9.67 -4.74
N ASP A 113 4.75 8.53 -5.19
CA ASP A 113 5.19 7.23 -4.69
C ASP A 113 6.67 6.97 -4.97
N ILE A 114 7.16 7.40 -6.14
CA ILE A 114 8.59 7.23 -6.47
C ILE A 114 9.47 8.20 -5.67
N GLU A 115 8.97 9.39 -5.33
CA GLU A 115 9.68 10.33 -4.47
C GLU A 115 9.82 9.78 -3.05
N ILE A 116 8.74 9.22 -2.51
CA ILE A 116 8.75 8.57 -1.20
C ILE A 116 9.70 7.36 -1.25
N MET A 117 9.58 6.48 -2.25
CA MET A 117 10.48 5.32 -2.39
C MET A 117 11.95 5.72 -2.45
N ALA A 118 12.30 6.77 -3.19
CA ALA A 118 13.66 7.28 -3.20
C ALA A 118 14.13 7.73 -1.80
N SER A 119 13.23 8.35 -1.02
CA SER A 119 13.51 8.72 0.37
C SER A 119 13.70 7.51 1.28
N LEU A 120 12.93 6.41 1.06
CA LEU A 120 13.13 5.15 1.77
C LEU A 120 14.50 4.54 1.47
N VAL A 121 14.93 4.51 0.23
CA VAL A 121 16.27 3.99 -0.14
C VAL A 121 17.37 4.85 0.47
N ARG A 122 17.25 6.19 0.43
CA ARG A 122 18.21 7.09 1.08
C ARG A 122 18.27 6.87 2.59
N PHE A 123 17.13 6.59 3.24
CA PHE A 123 17.09 6.25 4.65
C PHE A 123 17.84 4.95 4.93
N VAL A 124 17.60 3.89 4.15
CA VAL A 124 18.30 2.60 4.28
C VAL A 124 19.81 2.76 4.13
N ARG A 125 20.27 3.58 3.17
CA ARG A 125 21.68 3.94 3.02
C ARG A 125 22.25 4.58 4.29
N ARG A 126 21.56 5.61 4.84
CA ARG A 126 21.99 6.25 6.09
C ARG A 126 22.01 5.29 7.26
N PHE A 127 21.01 4.41 7.36
CA PHE A 127 20.94 3.40 8.42
C PHE A 127 22.16 2.48 8.41
N PHE A 128 22.49 1.90 7.26
CA PHE A 128 23.64 1.00 7.15
C PHE A 128 24.99 1.72 7.24
N ASN A 129 25.06 3.00 6.90
CA ASN A 129 26.27 3.83 7.06
C ASN A 129 26.38 4.48 8.45
N SER A 130 25.55 4.09 9.41
CA SER A 130 25.63 4.61 10.78
C SER A 130 26.87 4.11 11.52
N GLU A 131 27.38 4.90 12.46
CA GLU A 131 28.53 4.53 13.30
C GLU A 131 28.31 3.20 14.02
N SER A 132 27.08 2.92 14.45
CA SER A 132 26.74 1.66 15.15
C SER A 132 26.89 0.42 14.27
N LEU A 133 26.78 0.56 12.96
CA LEU A 133 26.92 -0.55 12.01
C LEU A 133 28.31 -0.60 11.33
N ALA A 134 29.09 0.45 11.44
CA ALA A 134 30.44 0.53 10.85
C ALA A 134 31.35 -0.67 11.21
N PRO A 135 31.36 -1.21 12.46
CA PRO A 135 32.18 -2.37 12.81
C PRO A 135 31.85 -3.64 12.04
N TYR A 136 30.63 -3.72 11.45
CA TYR A 136 30.20 -4.88 10.67
C TYR A 136 30.51 -4.75 9.17
N GLY A 137 31.10 -3.63 8.72
CA GLY A 137 31.55 -3.39 7.36
C GLY A 137 30.45 -3.55 6.29
N PRO A 138 29.25 -2.93 6.43
CA PRO A 138 28.20 -3.09 5.44
C PRO A 138 28.63 -2.53 4.09
N ILE A 139 28.34 -3.28 3.02
CA ILE A 139 28.64 -2.87 1.65
C ILE A 139 27.34 -2.84 0.86
N GLU A 140 27.04 -1.67 0.26
CA GLU A 140 25.88 -1.55 -0.64
C GLU A 140 26.20 -2.21 -1.99
N THR A 141 25.48 -3.28 -2.32
CA THR A 141 25.62 -3.98 -3.60
C THR A 141 24.54 -3.60 -4.59
N SER A 142 23.40 -3.10 -4.11
CA SER A 142 22.25 -2.68 -4.92
C SER A 142 21.48 -1.57 -4.18
N PRO A 143 21.22 -0.45 -4.83
CA PRO A 143 21.57 -0.05 -6.20
C PRO A 143 23.06 0.18 -6.44
N GLY A 144 23.88 0.27 -5.43
CA GLY A 144 25.32 0.51 -5.52
C GLY A 144 25.69 2.00 -5.66
N ALA A 145 26.98 2.31 -5.44
CA ALA A 145 27.48 3.68 -5.38
C ALA A 145 27.34 4.48 -6.68
N SER A 146 27.20 3.82 -7.83
CA SER A 146 27.00 4.46 -9.13
C SER A 146 25.64 5.16 -9.26
N VAL A 147 24.65 4.75 -8.46
CA VAL A 147 23.33 5.40 -8.39
C VAL A 147 23.37 6.47 -7.29
N ALA A 148 23.96 7.61 -7.61
CA ALA A 148 24.27 8.67 -6.65
C ALA A 148 23.26 9.83 -6.67
N THR A 149 22.75 10.20 -7.86
CA THR A 149 21.82 11.33 -7.98
C THR A 149 20.37 10.91 -7.72
N ASP A 150 19.53 11.90 -7.45
CA ASP A 150 18.09 11.68 -7.20
C ASP A 150 17.38 11.07 -8.44
N ASP A 151 17.72 11.57 -9.62
CA ASP A 151 17.14 11.06 -10.88
C ASP A 151 17.59 9.63 -11.18
N GLN A 152 18.87 9.31 -10.95
CA GLN A 152 19.39 7.94 -11.07
C GLN A 152 18.67 7.01 -10.08
N LEU A 153 18.47 7.46 -8.85
CA LEU A 153 17.78 6.68 -7.82
C LEU A 153 16.32 6.41 -8.19
N LYS A 154 15.60 7.43 -8.64
CA LYS A 154 14.21 7.28 -9.12
C LYS A 154 14.12 6.35 -10.33
N ALA A 155 15.05 6.46 -11.27
CA ALA A 155 15.12 5.58 -12.43
C ALA A 155 15.37 4.12 -12.00
N TRP A 156 16.32 3.92 -11.09
CA TRP A 156 16.64 2.59 -10.55
C TRP A 156 15.44 1.99 -9.82
N VAL A 157 14.74 2.77 -8.98
CA VAL A 157 13.52 2.34 -8.28
C VAL A 157 12.47 1.86 -9.27
N ARG A 158 12.19 2.62 -10.34
CA ARG A 158 11.21 2.21 -11.36
C ARG A 158 11.51 0.86 -11.99
N GLN A 159 12.78 0.54 -12.17
CA GLN A 159 13.22 -0.67 -12.86
C GLN A 159 13.31 -1.90 -11.95
N ASN A 160 13.53 -1.70 -10.66
CA ASN A 160 13.97 -2.77 -9.76
C ASN A 160 12.98 -3.11 -8.64
N TYR A 161 12.02 -2.22 -8.34
CA TYR A 161 11.04 -2.52 -7.29
C TYR A 161 9.85 -3.30 -7.85
N VAL A 162 9.48 -4.35 -7.13
CA VAL A 162 8.27 -5.11 -7.41
C VAL A 162 7.04 -4.36 -6.88
N PRO A 163 5.90 -4.38 -7.60
CA PRO A 163 4.74 -3.55 -7.25
C PRO A 163 3.99 -4.03 -6.01
N SER A 164 4.24 -5.23 -5.53
CA SER A 164 3.56 -5.78 -4.36
C SER A 164 4.42 -6.85 -3.69
N VAL A 165 4.24 -6.99 -2.37
CA VAL A 165 4.72 -8.12 -1.56
C VAL A 165 3.52 -8.95 -1.07
N TYR A 166 2.61 -9.27 -1.98
CA TYR A 166 1.39 -10.08 -1.74
C TYR A 166 0.34 -9.42 -0.84
N HIS A 167 0.27 -8.09 -0.81
CA HIS A 167 -0.68 -7.32 0.00
C HIS A 167 -1.59 -6.37 -0.79
N PRO A 168 -2.13 -6.73 -1.99
CA PRO A 168 -3.10 -5.87 -2.67
C PRO A 168 -4.41 -5.80 -1.88
N VAL A 169 -5.04 -4.62 -1.88
CA VAL A 169 -6.29 -4.34 -1.17
C VAL A 169 -7.21 -3.43 -1.99
N GLY A 170 -8.47 -3.28 -1.59
CA GLY A 170 -9.33 -2.18 -2.01
C GLY A 170 -10.11 -2.39 -3.29
N THR A 171 -10.03 -3.55 -3.97
CA THR A 171 -10.79 -3.80 -5.21
C THR A 171 -12.31 -4.01 -5.00
N ALA A 172 -12.74 -4.27 -3.74
CA ALA A 172 -14.13 -4.32 -3.33
C ALA A 172 -14.35 -3.44 -2.08
N ALA A 173 -13.88 -2.19 -2.14
CA ALA A 173 -13.72 -1.30 -1.00
C ALA A 173 -14.97 -1.14 -0.14
N LEU A 174 -14.81 -1.24 1.19
CA LEU A 174 -15.78 -0.86 2.20
C LEU A 174 -15.82 0.67 2.29
N MET A 175 -16.66 1.26 1.47
CA MET A 175 -16.85 2.71 1.36
C MET A 175 -18.30 2.99 1.02
N ARG A 176 -18.74 4.24 1.18
CA ARG A 176 -20.04 4.67 0.68
C ARG A 176 -20.14 4.46 -0.82
N ARG A 177 -21.32 4.07 -1.33
CA ARG A 177 -21.53 3.75 -2.74
C ARG A 177 -21.15 4.91 -3.66
N GLU A 178 -21.54 6.12 -3.32
CA GLU A 178 -21.25 7.35 -4.07
C GLU A 178 -19.74 7.75 -4.07
N LEU A 179 -18.94 7.03 -3.29
CA LEU A 179 -17.46 7.12 -3.29
C LEU A 179 -16.79 5.88 -3.91
N GLY A 180 -17.54 5.16 -4.76
CA GLY A 180 -17.03 3.97 -5.44
C GLY A 180 -16.94 2.73 -4.55
N GLY A 181 -17.59 2.74 -3.36
CA GLY A 181 -17.67 1.57 -2.49
C GLY A 181 -18.41 0.42 -3.14
N VAL A 182 -17.95 -0.79 -2.88
CA VAL A 182 -18.56 -2.04 -3.36
C VAL A 182 -19.38 -2.70 -2.25
N VAL A 183 -18.94 -2.61 -1.01
CA VAL A 183 -19.62 -3.16 0.16
C VAL A 183 -19.88 -2.08 1.20
N GLY A 184 -21.02 -2.24 1.93
CA GLY A 184 -21.35 -1.41 3.07
C GLY A 184 -20.75 -1.92 4.39
N GLU A 185 -21.11 -1.28 5.50
CA GLU A 185 -20.61 -1.61 6.86
C GLU A 185 -20.91 -3.05 7.29
N ASN A 186 -21.93 -3.67 6.69
CA ASN A 186 -22.30 -5.07 6.88
C ASN A 186 -21.59 -6.03 5.89
N LEU A 187 -20.63 -5.54 5.10
CA LEU A 187 -19.88 -6.27 4.08
C LEU A 187 -20.76 -6.90 2.98
N LEU A 188 -22.01 -6.48 2.86
CA LEU A 188 -22.89 -6.86 1.75
C LEU A 188 -22.62 -5.99 0.53
N VAL A 189 -22.61 -6.63 -0.65
CA VAL A 189 -22.42 -5.95 -1.92
C VAL A 189 -23.64 -5.07 -2.25
N TYR A 190 -23.39 -3.81 -2.57
CA TYR A 190 -24.46 -2.89 -2.93
C TYR A 190 -25.23 -3.36 -4.17
N GLY A 191 -26.57 -3.34 -4.07
CA GLY A 191 -27.47 -3.69 -5.17
C GLY A 191 -27.62 -5.19 -5.43
N VAL A 192 -26.98 -6.06 -4.64
CA VAL A 192 -27.07 -7.51 -4.75
C VAL A 192 -27.57 -8.10 -3.43
N ARG A 193 -28.53 -9.02 -3.48
CA ARG A 193 -29.05 -9.69 -2.28
C ARG A 193 -28.22 -10.92 -1.94
N GLY A 194 -27.83 -11.07 -0.67
CA GLY A 194 -27.20 -12.27 -0.14
C GLY A 194 -25.74 -12.49 -0.56
N LEU A 195 -25.09 -11.50 -1.18
CA LEU A 195 -23.67 -11.55 -1.54
C LEU A 195 -22.87 -10.67 -0.59
N SER A 196 -21.82 -11.24 -0.01
CA SER A 196 -20.86 -10.53 0.84
C SER A 196 -19.43 -10.74 0.33
N VAL A 197 -18.55 -9.78 0.64
CA VAL A 197 -17.10 -9.88 0.41
C VAL A 197 -16.38 -9.74 1.75
N VAL A 198 -15.53 -10.71 2.09
CA VAL A 198 -14.88 -10.83 3.41
C VAL A 198 -13.41 -11.20 3.26
N ASP A 199 -12.67 -10.40 2.53
CA ASP A 199 -11.23 -10.57 2.31
C ASP A 199 -10.50 -9.22 2.25
N ALA A 200 -9.22 -9.22 1.88
CA ALA A 200 -8.41 -8.00 1.82
C ALA A 200 -8.96 -6.94 0.84
N SER A 201 -9.78 -7.33 -0.14
CA SER A 201 -10.33 -6.40 -1.12
C SER A 201 -11.25 -5.35 -0.52
N VAL A 202 -11.81 -5.61 0.66
CA VAL A 202 -12.69 -4.63 1.34
C VAL A 202 -11.94 -3.51 2.04
N ILE A 203 -10.62 -3.60 2.21
CA ILE A 203 -9.81 -2.59 2.90
C ILE A 203 -9.61 -1.37 1.98
N PRO A 204 -10.19 -0.19 2.28
CA PRO A 204 -10.14 0.96 1.36
C PRO A 204 -8.78 1.68 1.36
N ILE A 205 -8.05 1.62 2.47
CA ILE A 205 -6.69 2.15 2.64
C ILE A 205 -5.88 1.07 3.32
N ILE A 206 -4.77 0.67 2.68
CA ILE A 206 -3.91 -0.38 3.23
C ILE A 206 -3.38 0.01 4.62
N PRO A 207 -3.38 -0.89 5.62
CA PRO A 207 -2.79 -0.61 6.93
C PRO A 207 -1.26 -0.53 6.86
N GLY A 208 -0.67 0.20 7.81
CA GLY A 208 0.80 0.31 7.97
C GLY A 208 1.44 -0.95 8.59
N CYS A 209 0.96 -2.14 8.21
CA CYS A 209 1.46 -3.44 8.65
C CYS A 209 1.05 -4.51 7.63
N PRO A 210 1.63 -5.72 7.67
CA PRO A 210 1.15 -6.85 6.88
C PRO A 210 -0.35 -7.10 7.06
N THR A 211 -1.08 -7.31 5.97
CA THR A 211 -2.55 -7.33 5.94
C THR A 211 -3.19 -8.53 6.62
N THR A 212 -2.43 -9.58 6.90
CA THR A 212 -2.93 -10.88 7.42
C THR A 212 -3.78 -10.72 8.69
N LEU A 213 -3.28 -10.01 9.71
CA LEU A 213 -4.03 -9.83 10.96
C LEU A 213 -5.31 -9.02 10.76
N THR A 214 -5.29 -8.01 9.87
CA THR A 214 -6.47 -7.23 9.52
C THR A 214 -7.52 -8.10 8.86
N VAL A 215 -7.13 -8.98 7.94
CA VAL A 215 -8.04 -9.92 7.27
C VAL A 215 -8.63 -10.91 8.27
N TYR A 216 -7.84 -11.46 9.17
CA TYR A 216 -8.37 -12.33 10.25
C TYR A 216 -9.36 -11.58 11.15
N ALA A 217 -9.08 -10.34 11.51
CA ALA A 217 -10.00 -9.54 12.33
C ALA A 217 -11.33 -9.26 11.62
N ILE A 218 -11.30 -8.99 10.30
CA ILE A 218 -12.49 -8.83 9.47
C ILE A 218 -13.29 -10.14 9.45
N ALA A 219 -12.65 -11.27 9.17
CA ALA A 219 -13.28 -12.58 9.10
C ALA A 219 -13.90 -12.98 10.46
N GLU A 220 -13.19 -12.77 11.55
CA GLU A 220 -13.67 -13.03 12.92
C GLU A 220 -14.89 -12.20 13.27
N LYS A 221 -14.88 -10.90 12.90
CA LYS A 221 -16.04 -10.03 13.12
C LYS A 221 -17.27 -10.53 12.37
N VAL A 222 -17.13 -11.05 11.16
CA VAL A 222 -18.23 -11.51 10.32
C VAL A 222 -18.76 -12.87 10.79
N SER A 223 -17.88 -13.76 11.26
CA SER A 223 -18.24 -15.12 11.67
C SER A 223 -19.07 -15.18 12.96
N ARG A 224 -19.06 -14.11 13.78
CA ARG A 224 -19.83 -14.08 15.03
C ARG A 224 -21.33 -14.03 14.77
N PRO A 225 -22.12 -14.94 15.36
CA PRO A 225 -23.59 -14.93 15.22
C PRO A 225 -24.17 -13.55 15.60
N GLY A 226 -24.95 -12.97 14.69
CA GLY A 226 -25.64 -11.69 14.91
C GLY A 226 -24.82 -10.43 14.69
N SER A 227 -23.51 -10.53 14.38
CA SER A 227 -22.64 -9.34 14.25
C SER A 227 -22.94 -8.48 13.01
N LEU A 228 -23.45 -9.05 11.92
CA LEU A 228 -23.73 -8.32 10.67
C LEU A 228 -25.07 -8.71 10.00
N GLY A 229 -25.97 -9.42 10.69
CA GLY A 229 -27.22 -9.92 10.09
C GLY A 229 -26.99 -10.98 9.00
N ILE A 230 -25.78 -11.43 8.80
CA ILE A 230 -25.42 -12.51 7.88
C ILE A 230 -25.70 -13.82 8.61
N ARG A 231 -26.75 -14.53 8.20
CA ARG A 231 -26.89 -15.95 8.56
C ARG A 231 -25.85 -16.71 7.72
N CYS A 232 -24.74 -17.10 8.35
CA CYS A 232 -23.85 -18.07 7.76
C CYS A 232 -24.64 -19.39 7.58
N LEU A 233 -25.08 -19.67 6.36
CA LEU A 233 -25.64 -20.95 5.99
C LEU A 233 -24.47 -21.96 5.85
N LEU A 234 -23.81 -22.25 6.96
CA LEU A 234 -23.06 -23.50 7.10
C LEU A 234 -24.10 -24.59 7.34
N THR A 235 -24.73 -25.03 6.27
CA THR A 235 -25.45 -26.29 6.28
C THR A 235 -24.43 -27.42 6.44
N LYS A 236 -24.73 -28.28 7.41
CA LYS A 236 -24.02 -29.52 7.76
C LYS A 236 -23.68 -30.38 6.54
#